data_45bf58d67dacfa9e104b94f63d725986
#
_entry.id   45bf58d67dacfa9e104b94f63d725986
#
_cell.length_a   1.000
_cell.length_b   1.000
_cell.length_c   1.000
_cell.angle_alpha   90.00
_cell.angle_beta   90.00
_cell.angle_gamma   90.00
#
_symmetry.space_group_name_H-M   'P 1'
#
loop_
_entity.id
_entity.type
_entity.pdbx_description
1 polymer ?
#
loop_
_entity_poly.entity_id
_entity_poly.type
_entity_poly.pdbx_seq_one_letter_code
_entity_poly.pdbx_strand_id
1 'polypeptide(L)'
;PQMLKNVRYKAGADPLSAEAVRAEIAAADDASLRLFNIPRRSLPQAAAEPQALAAWTPTTPDSARNFSAACYFMARDLRRNDPGVAIGLIAASWGGSIIEDWLSRDALNGMEAYQPSLQALDAYVRSPEDGEALWQRISMAWWRSHDPGLQSGWYRERLDETEWRPIAAEGAWETTQKDLATYDGVVWLRTTVELTRAQARQVSRR
;
A
#
# COMPACT_ATOMS: atom_id res chain seq x y z
N PRO A 1 2.29 -7.75 -4.85
CA PRO A 1 2.83 -9.10 -4.97
C PRO A 1 4.08 -9.27 -4.14
N GLN A 2 4.25 -10.45 -3.60
CA GLN A 2 5.40 -10.79 -2.79
C GLN A 2 6.63 -11.00 -3.69
N MET A 3 7.76 -10.38 -3.33
CA MET A 3 9.02 -10.63 -4.01
C MET A 3 9.52 -12.03 -3.67
N LEU A 4 10.22 -12.69 -4.60
CA LEU A 4 10.70 -14.07 -4.44
C LEU A 4 11.51 -14.25 -3.14
N LYS A 5 12.40 -13.31 -2.82
CA LYS A 5 13.20 -13.32 -1.57
C LYS A 5 12.37 -13.25 -0.28
N ASN A 6 11.12 -12.81 -0.34
CA ASN A 6 10.23 -12.58 0.80
C ASN A 6 9.08 -13.59 0.86
N VAL A 7 9.15 -14.68 0.10
CA VAL A 7 8.12 -15.71 0.14
C VAL A 7 8.09 -16.31 1.55
N ARG A 8 7.00 -16.02 2.25
CA ARG A 8 6.69 -16.60 3.56
C ARG A 8 5.37 -17.33 3.43
N TYR A 9 5.34 -18.57 3.88
CA TYR A 9 4.12 -19.35 3.90
C TYR A 9 3.28 -19.05 5.13
N LYS A 10 1.97 -18.92 4.96
CA LYS A 10 0.99 -19.02 6.05
C LYS A 10 0.94 -20.47 6.54
N ALA A 11 0.78 -20.63 7.85
CA ALA A 11 0.61 -21.94 8.48
C ALA A 11 -0.54 -22.72 7.81
N GLY A 12 -0.27 -23.96 7.37
CA GLY A 12 -1.25 -24.87 6.78
C GLY A 12 -0.99 -25.28 5.32
N ALA A 13 -0.11 -24.61 4.60
CA ALA A 13 0.42 -25.10 3.33
C ALA A 13 1.86 -25.59 3.53
N ASP A 14 2.29 -26.58 2.76
CA ASP A 14 3.63 -27.14 2.84
C ASP A 14 4.67 -26.01 2.57
N PRO A 15 5.42 -25.56 3.59
CA PRO A 15 6.17 -24.32 3.44
C PRO A 15 7.42 -24.59 2.62
N LEU A 16 7.62 -23.79 1.55
CA LEU A 16 8.97 -23.62 1.04
C LEU A 16 9.83 -23.10 2.20
N SER A 17 10.74 -23.91 2.69
CA SER A 17 11.70 -23.48 3.70
C SER A 17 12.50 -22.28 3.18
N ALA A 18 13.05 -21.46 4.05
CA ALA A 18 13.94 -20.38 3.63
C ALA A 18 15.12 -20.91 2.79
N GLU A 19 15.50 -22.17 2.99
CA GLU A 19 16.51 -22.86 2.21
C GLU A 19 16.03 -23.19 0.79
N ALA A 20 14.80 -23.70 0.65
CA ALA A 20 14.20 -23.96 -0.65
C ALA A 20 14.04 -22.67 -1.49
N VAL A 21 13.67 -21.54 -0.85
CA VAL A 21 13.61 -20.24 -1.51
C VAL A 21 15.00 -19.76 -1.96
N ARG A 22 16.03 -19.96 -1.14
CA ARG A 22 17.41 -19.63 -1.51
C ARG A 22 17.90 -20.50 -2.67
N ALA A 23 17.61 -21.80 -2.64
CA ALA A 23 17.95 -22.71 -3.70
C ALA A 23 17.26 -22.36 -5.02
N GLU A 24 15.98 -22.00 -4.97
CA GLU A 24 15.22 -21.55 -6.13
C GLU A 24 15.80 -20.27 -6.74
N ILE A 25 16.16 -19.28 -5.90
CA ILE A 25 16.82 -18.07 -6.37
C ILE A 25 18.18 -18.39 -7.00
N ALA A 26 18.97 -19.25 -6.38
CA ALA A 26 20.30 -19.62 -6.89
C ALA A 26 20.22 -20.36 -8.23
N ALA A 27 19.14 -21.11 -8.46
CA ALA A 27 18.88 -21.84 -9.70
C ALA A 27 18.19 -20.99 -10.79
N ALA A 28 17.86 -19.73 -10.50
CA ALA A 28 17.16 -18.84 -11.42
C ALA A 28 18.11 -18.29 -12.49
N ASP A 29 18.41 -19.11 -13.49
CA ASP A 29 19.24 -18.75 -14.65
C ASP A 29 18.58 -19.25 -15.94
N ASP A 30 17.87 -18.35 -16.63
CA ASP A 30 17.19 -18.63 -17.91
C ASP A 30 17.19 -17.39 -18.81
N ALA A 31 18.06 -17.39 -19.81
CA ALA A 31 18.16 -16.30 -20.77
C ALA A 31 16.91 -16.12 -21.65
N SER A 32 16.07 -17.14 -21.78
CA SER A 32 14.81 -17.11 -22.52
C SER A 32 13.63 -16.64 -21.66
N LEU A 33 13.84 -16.45 -20.36
CA LEU A 33 12.89 -15.83 -19.45
C LEU A 33 13.38 -14.42 -19.12
N ARG A 34 12.66 -13.40 -19.54
CA ARG A 34 13.02 -12.00 -19.33
C ARG A 34 12.06 -11.30 -18.38
N LEU A 35 12.61 -10.45 -17.54
CA LEU A 35 11.90 -9.76 -16.47
C LEU A 35 11.88 -8.24 -16.73
N PHE A 36 10.73 -7.62 -16.53
CA PHE A 36 10.55 -6.19 -16.63
C PHE A 36 9.76 -5.71 -15.41
N ASN A 37 10.38 -4.92 -14.54
CA ASN A 37 9.71 -4.27 -13.43
C ASN A 37 9.30 -2.86 -13.81
N ILE A 38 8.00 -2.57 -13.81
CA ILE A 38 7.52 -1.20 -13.99
C ILE A 38 7.84 -0.40 -12.73
N PRO A 39 8.57 0.73 -12.84
CA PRO A 39 8.85 1.61 -11.71
C PRO A 39 7.55 2.15 -11.11
N ARG A 40 7.49 2.17 -9.78
CA ARG A 40 6.34 2.73 -9.07
C ARG A 40 6.38 4.24 -9.14
N ARG A 41 5.38 4.84 -9.72
CA ARG A 41 5.20 6.29 -9.82
C ARG A 41 3.74 6.65 -9.65
N SER A 42 3.45 7.59 -8.76
CA SER A 42 2.17 8.30 -8.75
C SER A 42 2.28 9.47 -9.70
N LEU A 43 1.43 9.49 -10.71
CA LEU A 43 1.38 10.56 -11.68
C LEU A 43 -0.05 11.10 -11.72
N PRO A 44 -0.23 12.43 -11.82
CA PRO A 44 -1.56 13.03 -11.90
C PRO A 44 -2.26 12.75 -13.24
N GLN A 45 -1.51 12.28 -14.24
CA GLN A 45 -2.02 11.88 -15.55
C GLN A 45 -1.27 10.63 -15.99
N ALA A 46 -1.97 9.78 -16.75
CA ALA A 46 -1.36 8.59 -17.34
C ALA A 46 -0.22 8.99 -18.28
N ALA A 47 0.94 8.38 -18.14
CA ALA A 47 2.03 8.52 -19.08
C ALA A 47 1.75 7.66 -20.31
N ALA A 48 1.95 8.23 -21.52
CA ALA A 48 1.74 7.52 -22.77
C ALA A 48 2.69 6.33 -22.96
N GLU A 49 3.89 6.40 -22.37
CA GLU A 49 4.85 5.31 -22.38
C GLU A 49 5.41 5.08 -20.98
N PRO A 50 5.66 3.83 -20.58
CA PRO A 50 6.46 3.54 -19.39
C PRO A 50 7.85 4.08 -19.68
N GLN A 51 8.09 5.32 -19.23
CA GLN A 51 9.33 6.03 -19.52
C GLN A 51 10.53 5.16 -19.18
N ALA A 52 11.53 5.24 -20.01
CA ALA A 52 12.84 4.60 -20.17
C ALA A 52 13.69 4.34 -18.90
N LEU A 53 13.07 4.12 -17.76
CA LEU A 53 13.74 3.85 -16.47
C LEU A 53 13.79 2.35 -16.13
N ALA A 54 13.19 1.50 -16.93
CA ALA A 54 13.24 0.06 -16.75
C ALA A 54 13.73 -0.59 -18.06
N ALA A 55 14.58 -1.59 -17.92
CA ALA A 55 15.05 -2.39 -19.01
C ALA A 55 14.62 -3.84 -18.82
N TRP A 56 14.43 -4.56 -19.92
CA TRP A 56 14.31 -5.99 -19.89
C TRP A 56 15.61 -6.62 -19.41
N THR A 57 15.54 -7.40 -18.36
CA THR A 57 16.68 -8.13 -17.79
C THR A 57 16.50 -9.63 -18.01
N PRO A 58 17.56 -10.37 -18.35
CA PRO A 58 17.51 -11.82 -18.32
C PRO A 58 17.26 -12.30 -16.89
N THR A 59 16.66 -13.48 -16.74
CA THR A 59 16.51 -14.10 -15.44
C THR A 59 17.86 -14.60 -14.95
N THR A 60 18.28 -14.02 -13.84
CA THR A 60 19.48 -14.41 -13.08
C THR A 60 19.11 -14.46 -11.59
N PRO A 61 19.93 -15.04 -10.71
CA PRO A 61 19.69 -15.01 -9.27
C PRO A 61 19.41 -13.61 -8.72
N ASP A 62 20.10 -12.59 -9.20
CA ASP A 62 19.92 -11.21 -8.74
C ASP A 62 18.62 -10.58 -9.25
N SER A 63 18.27 -10.75 -10.52
CA SER A 63 17.03 -10.20 -11.08
C SER A 63 15.80 -10.92 -10.54
N ALA A 64 15.83 -12.23 -10.39
CA ALA A 64 14.73 -13.04 -9.86
C ALA A 64 14.45 -12.74 -8.38
N ARG A 65 15.49 -12.53 -7.58
CA ARG A 65 15.38 -12.24 -6.13
C ARG A 65 14.38 -11.14 -5.81
N ASN A 66 14.35 -10.10 -6.63
CA ASN A 66 13.55 -8.88 -6.43
C ASN A 66 12.30 -8.85 -7.30
N PHE A 67 12.04 -9.90 -8.06
CA PHE A 67 10.88 -9.99 -8.93
C PHE A 67 9.65 -10.57 -8.22
N SER A 68 8.47 -10.47 -8.84
CA SER A 68 7.24 -11.08 -8.35
C SER A 68 7.37 -12.61 -8.30
N ALA A 69 7.21 -13.20 -7.12
CA ALA A 69 7.27 -14.64 -6.94
C ALA A 69 6.19 -15.37 -7.75
N ALA A 70 4.96 -14.88 -7.73
CA ALA A 70 3.85 -15.49 -8.47
C ALA A 70 4.12 -15.54 -9.96
N CYS A 71 4.58 -14.42 -10.54
CA CYS A 71 4.93 -14.36 -11.96
C CYS A 71 6.13 -15.26 -12.28
N TYR A 72 7.16 -15.26 -11.46
CA TYR A 72 8.34 -16.08 -11.65
C TYR A 72 8.01 -17.58 -11.66
N PHE A 73 7.29 -18.07 -10.64
CA PHE A 73 6.93 -19.49 -10.55
C PHE A 73 6.02 -19.91 -11.72
N MET A 74 5.04 -19.08 -12.08
CA MET A 74 4.19 -19.34 -13.24
C MET A 74 5.02 -19.51 -14.52
N ALA A 75 5.91 -18.56 -14.80
CA ALA A 75 6.72 -18.60 -16.02
C ALA A 75 7.73 -19.73 -16.00
N ARG A 76 8.37 -20.01 -14.87
CA ARG A 76 9.23 -21.17 -14.68
C ARG A 76 8.53 -22.48 -15.05
N ASP A 77 7.30 -22.66 -14.57
CA ASP A 77 6.55 -23.88 -14.82
C ASP A 77 6.07 -23.96 -16.29
N LEU A 78 5.70 -22.81 -16.91
CA LEU A 78 5.44 -22.75 -18.35
C LEU A 78 6.69 -23.13 -19.17
N ARG A 79 7.85 -22.58 -18.81
CA ARG A 79 9.12 -22.90 -19.47
C ARG A 79 9.53 -24.38 -19.33
N ARG A 80 9.22 -25.01 -18.22
CA ARG A 80 9.45 -26.46 -18.02
C ARG A 80 8.60 -27.31 -18.98
N ASN A 81 7.36 -26.86 -19.25
CA ASN A 81 6.45 -27.56 -20.14
C ASN A 81 6.76 -27.32 -21.62
N ASP A 82 7.24 -26.13 -21.96
CA ASP A 82 7.64 -25.75 -23.31
C ASP A 82 8.96 -24.95 -23.31
N PRO A 83 10.11 -25.64 -23.33
CA PRO A 83 11.42 -25.00 -23.31
C PRO A 83 11.76 -24.19 -24.57
N GLY A 84 11.03 -24.41 -25.67
CA GLY A 84 11.26 -23.71 -26.93
C GLY A 84 10.74 -22.28 -26.97
N VAL A 85 9.81 -21.93 -26.09
CA VAL A 85 9.15 -20.62 -26.09
C VAL A 85 9.86 -19.63 -25.16
N ALA A 86 10.29 -18.49 -25.69
CA ALA A 86 10.78 -17.39 -24.88
C ALA A 86 9.61 -16.65 -24.18
N ILE A 87 9.75 -16.31 -22.89
CA ILE A 87 8.72 -15.64 -22.09
C ILE A 87 9.24 -14.30 -21.54
N GLY A 88 8.45 -13.24 -21.73
CA GLY A 88 8.65 -11.96 -21.07
C GLY A 88 7.64 -11.74 -19.97
N LEU A 89 8.09 -11.42 -18.76
CA LEU A 89 7.25 -11.10 -17.60
C LEU A 89 7.28 -9.61 -17.30
N ILE A 90 6.12 -9.00 -17.19
CA ILE A 90 5.96 -7.60 -16.79
C ILE A 90 5.34 -7.57 -15.40
N ALA A 91 6.06 -7.06 -14.42
CA ALA A 91 5.54 -6.82 -13.08
C ALA A 91 5.08 -5.37 -12.94
N ALA A 92 3.76 -5.16 -13.04
CA ALA A 92 3.09 -3.89 -12.79
C ALA A 92 2.26 -4.02 -11.52
N SER A 93 2.85 -3.70 -10.36
CA SER A 93 2.18 -3.96 -9.10
C SER A 93 2.67 -3.04 -8.01
N TRP A 94 1.74 -2.58 -7.18
CA TRP A 94 2.01 -1.73 -6.04
C TRP A 94 1.18 -2.21 -4.84
N GLY A 95 1.86 -2.66 -3.78
CA GLY A 95 1.18 -3.10 -2.57
C GLY A 95 0.50 -1.93 -1.88
N GLY A 96 -0.75 -2.13 -1.42
CA GLY A 96 -1.56 -1.09 -0.80
C GLY A 96 -2.37 -0.24 -1.78
N SER A 97 -2.22 -0.41 -3.10
CA SER A 97 -3.12 0.21 -4.07
C SER A 97 -4.46 -0.53 -4.13
N ILE A 98 -5.52 0.22 -4.36
CA ILE A 98 -6.88 -0.29 -4.60
C ILE A 98 -7.11 -0.43 -6.12
N ILE A 99 -8.17 -1.10 -6.51
CA ILE A 99 -8.42 -1.37 -7.94
C ILE A 99 -8.63 -0.09 -8.75
N GLU A 100 -9.18 0.93 -8.14
CA GLU A 100 -9.46 2.22 -8.75
C GLU A 100 -8.20 2.95 -9.23
N ASP A 101 -7.06 2.73 -8.54
CA ASP A 101 -5.76 3.29 -8.94
C ASP A 101 -5.28 2.74 -10.30
N TRP A 102 -5.89 1.65 -10.77
CA TRP A 102 -5.55 0.95 -12.01
C TRP A 102 -6.59 1.13 -13.11
N LEU A 103 -7.70 1.83 -12.82
CA LEU A 103 -8.72 2.13 -13.81
C LEU A 103 -8.31 3.31 -14.69
N SER A 104 -8.76 3.27 -15.94
CA SER A 104 -8.59 4.41 -16.83
C SER A 104 -9.44 5.61 -16.35
N ARG A 105 -8.99 6.81 -16.70
CA ARG A 105 -9.76 8.03 -16.44
C ARG A 105 -11.20 7.95 -16.99
N ASP A 106 -11.35 7.39 -18.18
CA ASP A 106 -12.67 7.26 -18.82
C ASP A 106 -13.60 6.35 -18.04
N ALA A 107 -13.06 5.24 -17.48
CA ALA A 107 -13.83 4.36 -16.61
C ALA A 107 -14.27 5.08 -15.33
N LEU A 108 -13.37 5.83 -14.69
CA LEU A 108 -13.69 6.59 -13.47
C LEU A 108 -14.66 7.77 -13.74
N ASN A 109 -14.60 8.40 -14.91
CA ASN A 109 -15.54 9.46 -15.29
C ASN A 109 -17.00 8.98 -15.31
N GLY A 110 -17.24 7.69 -15.58
CA GLY A 110 -18.56 7.08 -15.51
C GLY A 110 -19.09 6.80 -14.10
N MET A 111 -18.28 7.03 -13.06
CA MET A 111 -18.60 6.70 -11.67
C MET A 111 -18.77 7.97 -10.83
N GLU A 112 -20.01 8.25 -10.39
CA GLU A 112 -20.34 9.46 -9.63
C GLU A 112 -19.52 9.61 -8.35
N ALA A 113 -19.26 8.51 -7.64
CA ALA A 113 -18.50 8.49 -6.39
C ALA A 113 -17.07 9.05 -6.51
N TYR A 114 -16.47 9.00 -7.70
CA TYR A 114 -15.08 9.45 -7.92
C TYR A 114 -15.00 10.88 -8.48
N GLN A 115 -16.12 11.51 -8.84
CA GLN A 115 -16.12 12.86 -9.42
C GLN A 115 -15.42 13.90 -8.53
N PRO A 116 -15.62 13.95 -7.18
CA PRO A 116 -14.90 14.88 -6.34
C PRO A 116 -13.38 14.67 -6.37
N SER A 117 -12.92 13.42 -6.36
CA SER A 117 -11.49 13.06 -6.43
C SER A 117 -10.88 13.44 -7.77
N LEU A 118 -11.62 13.23 -8.88
CA LEU A 118 -11.19 13.60 -10.21
C LEU A 118 -11.09 15.12 -10.38
N GLN A 119 -12.01 15.88 -9.79
CA GLN A 119 -11.95 17.35 -9.78
C GLN A 119 -10.71 17.86 -9.01
N ALA A 120 -10.39 17.24 -7.86
CA ALA A 120 -9.18 17.57 -7.11
C ALA A 120 -7.92 17.25 -7.91
N LEU A 121 -7.91 16.12 -8.61
CA LEU A 121 -6.80 15.73 -9.49
C LEU A 121 -6.63 16.70 -10.67
N ASP A 122 -7.72 17.15 -11.29
CA ASP A 122 -7.68 18.16 -12.35
C ASP A 122 -7.18 19.53 -11.85
N ALA A 123 -7.57 19.88 -10.63
CA ALA A 123 -7.05 21.09 -9.99
C ALA A 123 -5.54 20.93 -9.73
N TYR A 124 -5.08 19.76 -9.25
CA TYR A 124 -3.69 19.47 -8.99
C TYR A 124 -2.81 19.56 -10.26
N VAL A 125 -3.31 19.12 -11.40
CA VAL A 125 -2.60 19.23 -12.69
C VAL A 125 -2.36 20.69 -13.06
N ARG A 126 -3.30 21.59 -12.74
CA ARG A 126 -3.17 23.03 -13.02
C ARG A 126 -2.32 23.74 -11.97
N SER A 127 -2.53 23.42 -10.71
CA SER A 127 -1.84 23.97 -9.55
C SER A 127 -1.83 22.92 -8.44
N PRO A 128 -0.69 22.35 -8.08
CA PRO A 128 -0.60 21.38 -6.99
C PRO A 128 -1.19 21.89 -5.67
N GLU A 129 -0.96 23.16 -5.34
CA GLU A 129 -1.50 23.79 -4.13
C GLU A 129 -3.04 23.81 -4.12
N ASP A 130 -3.66 24.21 -5.24
CA ASP A 130 -5.13 24.25 -5.35
C ASP A 130 -5.74 22.84 -5.29
N GLY A 131 -5.07 21.86 -5.92
CA GLY A 131 -5.48 20.47 -5.90
C GLY A 131 -5.44 19.88 -4.49
N GLU A 132 -4.35 20.09 -3.77
CA GLU A 132 -4.20 19.66 -2.38
C GLU A 132 -5.23 20.33 -1.47
N ALA A 133 -5.45 21.64 -1.61
CA ALA A 133 -6.46 22.38 -0.85
C ALA A 133 -7.88 21.87 -1.14
N LEU A 134 -8.18 21.55 -2.39
CA LEU A 134 -9.49 20.98 -2.76
C LEU A 134 -9.64 19.56 -2.17
N TRP A 135 -8.63 18.73 -2.30
CA TRP A 135 -8.64 17.37 -1.74
C TRP A 135 -8.82 17.38 -0.22
N GLN A 136 -8.12 18.26 0.50
CA GLN A 136 -8.29 18.42 1.94
C GLN A 136 -9.73 18.82 2.31
N ARG A 137 -10.36 19.73 1.58
CA ARG A 137 -11.77 20.11 1.82
C ARG A 137 -12.72 18.94 1.62
N ILE A 138 -12.55 18.18 0.54
CA ILE A 138 -13.36 16.99 0.23
C ILE A 138 -13.19 15.93 1.32
N SER A 139 -11.95 15.59 1.66
CA SER A 139 -11.63 14.60 2.67
C SER A 139 -12.15 15.00 4.05
N MET A 140 -11.96 16.25 4.44
CA MET A 140 -12.46 16.73 5.74
C MET A 140 -14.00 16.80 5.81
N ALA A 141 -14.67 17.08 4.71
CA ALA A 141 -16.14 17.02 4.65
C ALA A 141 -16.63 15.58 4.86
N TRP A 142 -15.98 14.63 4.20
CA TRP A 142 -16.29 13.22 4.36
C TRP A 142 -16.05 12.73 5.80
N TRP A 143 -14.89 13.02 6.39
CA TRP A 143 -14.57 12.66 7.77
C TRP A 143 -15.56 13.26 8.77
N ARG A 144 -15.90 14.54 8.62
CA ARG A 144 -16.89 15.20 9.50
C ARG A 144 -18.27 14.56 9.44
N SER A 145 -18.64 13.96 8.32
CA SER A 145 -19.93 13.27 8.17
C SER A 145 -19.92 11.81 8.62
N HIS A 146 -18.74 11.16 8.71
CA HIS A 146 -18.62 9.74 8.98
C HIS A 146 -17.91 9.40 10.31
N ASP A 147 -17.16 10.32 10.87
CA ASP A 147 -16.45 10.11 12.13
C ASP A 147 -17.23 10.72 13.31
N PRO A 148 -17.83 9.88 14.18
CA PRO A 148 -18.57 10.38 15.34
C PRO A 148 -17.68 11.15 16.33
N GLY A 149 -16.38 10.86 16.38
CA GLY A 149 -15.44 11.60 17.24
C GLY A 149 -15.21 13.02 16.78
N LEU A 150 -15.16 13.27 15.48
CA LEU A 150 -15.13 14.62 14.92
C LEU A 150 -16.46 15.36 15.17
N GLN A 151 -17.58 14.69 15.00
CA GLN A 151 -18.90 15.28 15.24
C GLN A 151 -19.09 15.64 16.71
N SER A 152 -18.68 14.78 17.63
CA SER A 152 -18.81 14.96 19.08
C SER A 152 -17.67 15.80 19.68
N GLY A 153 -16.65 16.14 18.89
CA GLY A 153 -15.54 16.96 19.35
C GLY A 153 -14.59 16.23 20.32
N TRP A 154 -14.36 14.93 20.13
CA TRP A 154 -13.48 14.13 21.00
C TRP A 154 -12.01 14.57 20.95
N TYR A 155 -11.63 15.37 19.95
CA TYR A 155 -10.31 15.99 19.84
C TYR A 155 -10.07 17.17 20.80
N ARG A 156 -11.12 17.64 21.51
CA ARG A 156 -11.03 18.81 22.38
C ARG A 156 -10.18 18.51 23.61
N GLU A 157 -9.48 19.53 24.09
CA GLU A 157 -8.62 19.44 25.29
C GLU A 157 -9.40 19.03 26.54
N ARG A 158 -10.58 19.62 26.72
CA ARG A 158 -11.49 19.28 27.82
C ARG A 158 -12.60 18.40 27.28
N LEU A 159 -12.54 17.13 27.62
CA LEU A 159 -13.51 16.12 27.24
C LEU A 159 -13.95 15.37 28.50
N ASP A 160 -15.23 15.06 28.59
CA ASP A 160 -15.74 14.11 29.58
C ASP A 160 -15.36 12.68 29.08
N GLU A 161 -14.52 12.03 29.85
CA GLU A 161 -13.99 10.68 29.53
C GLU A 161 -14.64 9.57 30.38
N THR A 162 -15.73 9.88 31.12
CA THR A 162 -16.37 8.92 32.04
C THR A 162 -16.86 7.67 31.37
N GLU A 163 -17.28 7.76 30.10
CA GLU A 163 -17.71 6.63 29.27
C GLU A 163 -16.54 5.96 28.52
N TRP A 164 -15.33 6.50 28.64
CA TRP A 164 -14.17 5.94 27.97
C TRP A 164 -13.57 4.80 28.79
N ARG A 165 -13.13 3.75 28.11
CA ARG A 165 -12.52 2.61 28.76
C ARG A 165 -11.01 2.55 28.50
N PRO A 166 -10.21 2.06 29.45
CA PRO A 166 -8.81 1.79 29.22
C PRO A 166 -8.63 0.71 28.13
N ILE A 167 -7.66 0.93 27.26
CA ILE A 167 -7.28 -0.01 26.21
C ILE A 167 -5.77 -0.14 26.16
N ALA A 168 -5.26 -1.34 25.91
CA ALA A 168 -3.84 -1.53 25.58
C ALA A 168 -3.57 -0.90 24.21
N ALA A 169 -2.68 0.09 24.18
CA ALA A 169 -2.33 0.80 22.95
C ALA A 169 -1.31 0.04 22.06
N GLU A 170 -0.78 -1.08 22.54
CA GLU A 170 0.18 -1.90 21.81
C GLU A 170 -0.53 -2.94 20.95
N GLY A 171 -0.21 -2.96 19.66
CA GLY A 171 -0.78 -3.90 18.69
C GLY A 171 -2.07 -3.43 18.03
N ALA A 172 -2.61 -4.26 17.14
CA ALA A 172 -3.88 -4.01 16.48
C ALA A 172 -5.04 -4.29 17.44
N TRP A 173 -6.03 -3.40 17.50
CA TRP A 173 -7.17 -3.57 18.42
C TRP A 173 -7.98 -4.84 18.13
N GLU A 174 -8.02 -5.30 16.88
CA GLU A 174 -8.68 -6.53 16.47
C GLU A 174 -8.10 -7.77 17.17
N THR A 175 -6.83 -7.70 17.58
CA THR A 175 -6.15 -8.80 18.27
C THR A 175 -6.08 -8.62 19.78
N THR A 176 -6.09 -7.37 20.25
CA THR A 176 -5.93 -7.04 21.68
C THR A 176 -7.26 -6.82 22.39
N GLN A 177 -8.34 -6.48 21.64
CA GLN A 177 -9.66 -6.22 22.17
C GLN A 177 -10.68 -7.16 21.54
N LYS A 178 -11.22 -8.11 22.33
CA LYS A 178 -12.14 -9.13 21.82
C LYS A 178 -13.43 -8.55 21.22
N ASP A 179 -13.93 -7.48 21.76
CA ASP A 179 -15.13 -6.79 21.31
C ASP A 179 -14.90 -5.92 20.07
N LEU A 180 -13.66 -5.63 19.73
CA LEU A 180 -13.27 -4.94 18.51
C LEU A 180 -12.70 -5.89 17.44
N ALA A 181 -12.72 -7.21 17.66
CA ALA A 181 -12.11 -8.18 16.76
C ALA A 181 -12.68 -8.16 15.32
N THR A 182 -13.92 -7.73 15.16
CA THR A 182 -14.62 -7.58 13.86
C THR A 182 -15.05 -6.14 13.59
N TYR A 183 -14.54 -5.18 14.39
CA TYR A 183 -14.88 -3.78 14.21
C TYR A 183 -14.09 -3.17 13.06
N ASP A 184 -14.82 -2.65 12.08
CA ASP A 184 -14.28 -1.97 10.90
C ASP A 184 -14.67 -0.48 10.97
N GLY A 185 -13.72 0.37 11.36
CA GLY A 185 -14.04 1.79 11.58
C GLY A 185 -12.90 2.55 12.26
N VAL A 186 -13.25 3.69 12.88
CA VAL A 186 -12.32 4.60 13.54
C VAL A 186 -12.38 4.41 15.06
N VAL A 187 -11.22 4.24 15.68
CA VAL A 187 -11.07 4.21 17.14
C VAL A 187 -10.27 5.42 17.58
N TRP A 188 -10.84 6.18 18.51
CA TRP A 188 -10.17 7.32 19.13
C TRP A 188 -9.46 6.87 20.41
N LEU A 189 -8.18 7.22 20.49
CA LEU A 189 -7.35 6.93 21.65
C LEU A 189 -6.87 8.24 22.27
N ARG A 190 -6.92 8.31 23.60
CA ARG A 190 -6.36 9.44 24.37
C ARG A 190 -5.42 8.94 25.43
N THR A 191 -4.39 9.71 25.69
CA THR A 191 -3.48 9.49 26.79
C THR A 191 -3.00 10.83 27.33
N THR A 192 -2.72 10.88 28.62
CA THR A 192 -2.10 12.03 29.25
C THR A 192 -0.66 11.69 29.57
N VAL A 193 0.25 12.56 29.17
CA VAL A 193 1.68 12.40 29.44
C VAL A 193 2.14 13.56 30.31
N GLU A 194 2.68 13.23 31.49
CA GLU A 194 3.32 14.22 32.34
C GLU A 194 4.75 14.48 31.86
N LEU A 195 5.03 15.72 31.55
CA LEU A 195 6.36 16.15 31.13
C LEU A 195 7.12 16.82 32.26
N THR A 196 8.37 16.44 32.46
CA THR A 196 9.28 17.23 33.29
C THR A 196 9.54 18.60 32.66
N ARG A 197 9.97 19.58 33.49
CA ARG A 197 10.30 20.92 32.96
C ARG A 197 11.34 20.89 31.84
N ALA A 198 12.28 19.96 31.87
CA ALA A 198 13.30 19.80 30.84
C ALA A 198 12.68 19.31 29.53
N GLN A 199 11.82 18.28 29.57
CA GLN A 199 11.10 17.75 28.43
C GLN A 199 10.14 18.78 27.81
N ALA A 200 9.40 19.52 28.63
CA ALA A 200 8.51 20.57 28.15
C ALA A 200 9.27 21.67 27.36
N ARG A 201 10.47 22.05 27.81
CA ARG A 201 11.33 23.00 27.09
C ARG A 201 11.83 22.48 25.75
N GLN A 202 12.00 21.17 25.58
CA GLN A 202 12.41 20.56 24.32
C GLN A 202 11.26 20.53 23.31
N VAL A 203 10.05 20.24 23.75
CA VAL A 203 8.85 20.21 22.88
C VAL A 203 8.48 21.60 22.37
N SER A 204 8.62 22.64 23.22
CA SER A 204 8.29 24.04 22.85
C SER A 204 9.28 24.67 21.86
N ARG A 205 10.37 23.99 21.50
CA ARG A 205 11.41 24.47 20.55
C ARG A 205 11.30 23.89 19.16
N ARG A 206 10.32 23.04 18.89
CA ARG A 206 9.98 22.46 17.57
C ARG A 206 8.74 23.12 17.02
#